data_9261329d8bde50cd0875e7892967bc31
#
_entry.id   9261329d8bde50cd0875e7892967bc31
#
_cell.length_a   1.000
_cell.length_b   1.000
_cell.length_c   1.000
_cell.angle_alpha   90.00
_cell.angle_beta   90.00
_cell.angle_gamma   90.00
#
_symmetry.space_group_name_H-M   'P 1'
#
loop_
_entity.id
_entity.type
_entity.pdbx_description
1 polymer ?
#
loop_
_entity_poly.entity_id
_entity_poly.type
_entity_poly.pdbx_seq_one_letter_code
_entity_poly.pdbx_strand_id
1 'polypeptide(L)'
;MTPWELIEKRIHVAAMADFVTAIYNPKSEGRYWQLYRLKELFLQERKPETPVGYVRQAGREEQEVFVTTLADLDPEQIDMFTVVLIGNSQTYLSGNHMITPRGYYGEIKQKKMDTG
;
A
#
# COMPACT_ATOMS: atom_id res chain seq x y z
N MET A 1 -16.49 12.61 -8.20
CA MET A 1 -15.85 11.30 -8.04
C MET A 1 -14.77 11.11 -9.11
N THR A 2 -13.64 10.61 -8.72
CA THR A 2 -12.52 10.44 -9.64
C THR A 2 -12.78 9.25 -10.59
N PRO A 3 -12.61 9.44 -11.89
CA PRO A 3 -12.80 8.32 -12.83
C PRO A 3 -11.79 7.19 -12.56
N TRP A 4 -12.24 5.96 -12.80
CA TRP A 4 -11.37 4.80 -12.56
C TRP A 4 -10.10 4.85 -13.40
N GLU A 5 -10.20 5.30 -14.64
CA GLU A 5 -9.02 5.37 -15.51
C GLU A 5 -7.91 6.22 -14.92
N LEU A 6 -8.28 7.30 -14.25
CA LEU A 6 -7.29 8.17 -13.61
C LEU A 6 -6.71 7.52 -12.36
N ILE A 7 -7.56 6.83 -11.59
CA ILE A 7 -7.11 6.11 -10.41
C ILE A 7 -6.13 5.03 -10.82
N GLU A 8 -6.44 4.26 -11.85
CA GLU A 8 -5.57 3.19 -12.32
C GLU A 8 -4.22 3.76 -12.78
N LYS A 9 -4.25 4.90 -13.47
CA LYS A 9 -3.02 5.55 -13.92
C LYS A 9 -2.14 5.97 -12.74
N ARG A 10 -2.76 6.55 -11.71
CA ARG A 10 -2.03 6.97 -10.52
C ARG A 10 -1.43 5.78 -9.78
N ILE A 11 -2.16 4.68 -9.69
CA ILE A 11 -1.67 3.47 -9.05
C ILE A 11 -0.49 2.90 -9.83
N HIS A 12 -0.59 2.90 -11.15
CA HIS A 12 0.50 2.41 -11.99
C HIS A 12 1.77 3.24 -11.77
N VAL A 13 1.65 4.55 -11.70
CA VAL A 13 2.79 5.43 -11.46
C VAL A 13 3.38 5.17 -10.07
N ALA A 14 2.52 5.05 -9.06
CA ALA A 14 2.99 4.78 -7.70
C ALA A 14 3.75 3.46 -7.63
N ALA A 15 3.24 2.44 -8.32
CA ALA A 15 3.87 1.14 -8.33
C ALA A 15 5.23 1.20 -9.02
N MET A 16 5.31 1.87 -10.17
CA MET A 16 6.55 2.00 -10.92
C MET A 16 7.58 2.83 -10.16
N ALA A 17 7.13 3.87 -9.47
CA ALA A 17 8.04 4.78 -8.77
C ALA A 17 8.45 4.24 -7.40
N ASP A 18 7.98 3.05 -7.04
CA ASP A 18 8.35 2.40 -5.77
C ASP A 18 7.90 3.19 -4.54
N PHE A 19 6.74 3.84 -4.62
CA PHE A 19 6.17 4.56 -3.48
C PHE A 19 5.45 3.58 -2.55
N VAL A 20 5.60 3.79 -1.24
CA VAL A 20 4.71 3.16 -0.26
C VAL A 20 3.34 3.80 -0.49
N THR A 21 2.31 2.99 -0.59
CA THR A 21 1.01 3.47 -1.02
C THR A 21 -0.06 3.13 0.01
N ALA A 22 -0.82 4.13 0.41
CA ALA A 22 -1.96 3.93 1.31
C ALA A 22 -3.24 4.06 0.49
N ILE A 23 -4.13 3.11 0.65
CA ILE A 23 -5.41 3.08 -0.06
C ILE A 23 -6.53 3.17 0.95
N TYR A 24 -7.29 4.25 0.89
CA TYR A 24 -8.44 4.49 1.77
C TYR A 24 -9.71 4.15 1.03
N ASN A 25 -10.67 3.56 1.77
CA ASN A 25 -11.95 3.16 1.20
C ASN A 25 -11.78 2.33 -0.06
N PRO A 26 -10.96 1.25 0.02
CA PRO A 26 -10.62 0.49 -1.19
C PRO A 26 -11.82 -0.23 -1.79
N LYS A 27 -12.88 -0.42 -1.00
CA LYS A 27 -14.10 -1.09 -1.47
C LYS A 27 -15.29 -0.20 -1.21
N SER A 28 -15.33 0.96 -1.87
CA SER A 28 -16.53 1.77 -1.83
C SER A 28 -17.63 1.03 -2.59
N GLU A 29 -18.88 1.45 -2.36
CA GLU A 29 -20.03 0.80 -2.95
C GLU A 29 -19.88 0.64 -4.45
N GLY A 30 -20.05 -0.59 -4.94
CA GLY A 30 -19.98 -0.88 -6.36
C GLY A 30 -18.59 -0.98 -6.93
N ARG A 31 -17.54 -0.89 -6.08
CA ARG A 31 -16.17 -0.85 -6.58
C ARG A 31 -15.25 -1.93 -6.02
N TYR A 32 -15.80 -2.99 -5.48
CA TYR A 32 -14.96 -4.01 -4.86
C TYR A 32 -14.06 -4.74 -5.87
N TRP A 33 -14.47 -4.84 -7.14
CA TRP A 33 -13.65 -5.50 -8.16
C TRP A 33 -12.35 -4.76 -8.42
N GLN A 34 -12.33 -3.47 -8.14
CA GLN A 34 -11.15 -2.65 -8.42
C GLN A 34 -9.98 -2.98 -7.51
N LEU A 35 -10.25 -3.52 -6.32
CA LEU A 35 -9.17 -3.92 -5.44
C LEU A 35 -8.38 -5.09 -6.01
N TYR A 36 -9.05 -6.00 -6.72
CA TYR A 36 -8.35 -7.07 -7.43
C TYR A 36 -7.45 -6.49 -8.51
N ARG A 37 -7.92 -5.47 -9.21
CA ARG A 37 -7.13 -4.82 -10.25
C ARG A 37 -5.94 -4.08 -9.66
N LEU A 38 -6.11 -3.43 -8.51
CA LEU A 38 -5.02 -2.77 -7.82
C LEU A 38 -3.92 -3.75 -7.45
N LYS A 39 -4.31 -4.88 -6.90
CA LYS A 39 -3.35 -5.92 -6.54
C LYS A 39 -2.59 -6.38 -7.78
N GLU A 40 -3.28 -6.58 -8.87
CA GLU A 40 -2.67 -7.02 -10.13
C GLU A 40 -1.64 -6.01 -10.62
N LEU A 41 -1.98 -4.72 -10.57
CA LEU A 41 -1.08 -3.66 -11.01
C LEU A 41 0.18 -3.61 -10.17
N PHE A 42 0.05 -3.74 -8.85
CA PHE A 42 1.22 -3.75 -7.99
C PHE A 42 2.08 -4.98 -8.21
N LEU A 43 1.46 -6.13 -8.47
CA LEU A 43 2.21 -7.36 -8.73
C LEU A 43 3.01 -7.30 -10.01
N GLN A 44 2.65 -6.42 -10.96
CA GLN A 44 3.43 -6.24 -12.17
C GLN A 44 4.75 -5.53 -11.89
N GLU A 45 4.80 -4.71 -10.84
CA GLU A 45 5.97 -3.88 -10.57
C GLU A 45 6.70 -4.24 -9.29
N ARG A 46 6.12 -5.08 -8.43
CA ARG A 46 6.68 -5.41 -7.14
C ARG A 46 6.67 -6.90 -6.92
N LYS A 47 7.58 -7.35 -6.04
CA LYS A 47 7.70 -8.78 -5.75
C LYS A 47 6.46 -9.27 -4.99
N PRO A 48 6.08 -10.54 -5.19
CA PRO A 48 4.92 -11.10 -4.48
C PRO A 48 5.05 -11.06 -2.96
N GLU A 49 6.28 -11.12 -2.45
CA GLU A 49 6.52 -11.12 -1.01
C GLU A 49 6.56 -9.72 -0.40
N THR A 50 6.30 -8.67 -1.19
CA THR A 50 6.24 -7.30 -0.68
C THR A 50 5.25 -7.22 0.48
N PRO A 51 5.68 -6.67 1.64
CA PRO A 51 4.78 -6.58 2.78
C PRO A 51 3.58 -5.67 2.52
N VAL A 52 2.42 -6.12 2.98
CA VAL A 52 1.18 -5.36 2.91
C VAL A 52 0.54 -5.42 4.27
N GLY A 53 0.09 -4.26 4.76
CA GLY A 53 -0.66 -4.22 5.99
C GLY A 53 -2.05 -3.69 5.72
N TYR A 54 -3.03 -4.11 6.51
CA TYR A 54 -4.32 -3.47 6.44
C TYR A 54 -4.90 -3.33 7.84
N VAL A 55 -5.65 -2.25 8.03
CA VAL A 55 -6.21 -1.88 9.31
C VAL A 55 -7.71 -1.79 9.14
N ARG A 56 -8.43 -2.69 9.80
CA ARG A 56 -9.89 -2.66 9.82
C ARG A 56 -10.37 -1.71 10.89
N GLN A 57 -11.48 -1.03 10.64
CA GLN A 57 -12.06 -0.09 11.59
C GLN A 57 -11.04 0.96 12.01
N ALA A 58 -10.22 1.42 11.06
CA ALA A 58 -9.13 2.33 11.35
C ALA A 58 -9.63 3.55 12.13
N GLY A 59 -8.95 3.86 13.24
CA GLY A 59 -9.30 5.00 14.07
C GLY A 59 -10.40 4.72 15.08
N ARG A 60 -10.92 3.50 15.15
CA ARG A 60 -11.98 3.13 16.08
C ARG A 60 -11.44 2.23 17.18
N GLU A 61 -12.23 2.05 18.24
CA GLU A 61 -11.81 1.22 19.35
C GLU A 61 -11.58 -0.22 18.96
N GLU A 62 -12.38 -0.72 18.03
CA GLU A 62 -12.26 -2.12 17.57
C GLU A 62 -11.23 -2.29 16.48
N GLN A 63 -10.36 -1.33 16.31
CA GLN A 63 -9.35 -1.38 15.26
C GLN A 63 -8.53 -2.67 15.31
N GLU A 64 -8.39 -3.31 14.17
CA GLU A 64 -7.59 -4.52 14.03
C GLU A 64 -6.55 -4.33 12.94
N VAL A 65 -5.32 -4.76 13.21
CA VAL A 65 -4.20 -4.61 12.29
C VAL A 65 -3.75 -5.98 11.81
N PHE A 66 -3.62 -6.12 10.50
CA PHE A 66 -3.18 -7.37 9.86
C PHE A 66 -1.99 -7.10 8.96
N VAL A 67 -1.08 -8.05 8.89
CA VAL A 67 0.10 -7.95 8.03
C VAL A 67 0.15 -9.20 7.17
N THR A 68 0.37 -8.99 5.88
CA THR A 68 0.44 -10.08 4.91
C THR A 68 1.45 -9.71 3.83
N THR A 69 1.38 -10.38 2.69
CA THR A 69 2.21 -10.05 1.53
C THR A 69 1.31 -9.64 0.38
N LEU A 70 1.91 -9.06 -0.64
CA LEU A 70 1.15 -8.64 -1.82
C LEU A 70 0.48 -9.84 -2.49
N ALA A 71 1.18 -10.97 -2.57
CA ALA A 71 0.61 -12.18 -3.17
C ALA A 71 -0.55 -12.74 -2.35
N ASP A 72 -0.44 -12.66 -1.02
CA ASP A 72 -1.44 -13.23 -0.13
C ASP A 72 -2.56 -12.28 0.23
N LEU A 73 -2.46 -11.02 -0.19
CA LEU A 73 -3.53 -10.05 0.06
C LEU A 73 -4.82 -10.56 -0.56
N ASP A 74 -5.82 -10.75 0.28
CA ASP A 74 -7.12 -11.26 -0.16
C ASP A 74 -8.11 -10.11 -0.17
N PRO A 75 -8.51 -9.63 -1.35
CA PRO A 75 -9.48 -8.53 -1.41
C PRO A 75 -10.81 -8.81 -0.71
N GLU A 76 -11.15 -10.09 -0.51
CA GLU A 76 -12.38 -10.44 0.18
C GLU A 76 -12.33 -10.12 1.66
N GLN A 77 -11.12 -9.93 2.22
CA GLN A 77 -10.96 -9.57 3.63
C GLN A 77 -10.99 -8.07 3.86
N ILE A 78 -11.11 -7.28 2.80
CA ILE A 78 -11.05 -5.83 2.86
C ILE A 78 -12.45 -5.28 2.73
N ASP A 79 -12.83 -4.36 3.62
CA ASP A 79 -14.14 -3.69 3.54
C ASP A 79 -13.94 -2.18 3.37
N MET A 80 -15.03 -1.45 3.36
CA MET A 80 -14.99 -0.01 3.10
C MET A 80 -14.40 0.78 4.26
N PHE A 81 -14.24 0.16 5.42
CA PHE A 81 -13.68 0.82 6.61
C PHE A 81 -12.22 0.42 6.83
N THR A 82 -11.61 -0.18 5.84
CA THR A 82 -10.24 -0.67 5.94
C THR A 82 -9.29 0.25 5.20
N VAL A 83 -8.11 0.47 5.77
CA VAL A 83 -7.01 1.17 5.10
C VAL A 83 -5.98 0.11 4.74
N VAL A 84 -5.55 0.10 3.49
CA VAL A 84 -4.54 -0.85 3.02
C VAL A 84 -3.24 -0.10 2.76
N LEU A 85 -2.14 -0.63 3.29
CA LEU A 85 -0.81 -0.05 3.12
C LEU A 85 0.03 -1.04 2.34
N ILE A 86 0.48 -0.63 1.15
CA ILE A 86 1.32 -1.47 0.31
C ILE A 86 2.75 -1.00 0.42
N GLY A 87 3.64 -1.88 0.89
CA GLY A 87 5.04 -1.55 1.06
C GLY A 87 5.75 -1.40 -0.28
N ASN A 88 6.97 -0.87 -0.22
CA ASN A 88 7.79 -0.74 -1.42
C ASN A 88 8.94 -1.74 -1.37
N SER A 89 9.91 -1.61 -2.27
CA SER A 89 11.02 -2.55 -2.37
C SER A 89 11.90 -2.57 -1.12
N GLN A 90 11.85 -1.53 -0.29
CA GLN A 90 12.65 -1.42 0.91
C GLN A 90 11.90 -1.81 2.18
N THR A 91 10.60 -2.04 2.07
CA THR A 91 9.79 -2.38 3.24
C THR A 91 10.09 -3.81 3.69
N TYR A 92 10.22 -3.98 5.00
CA TYR A 92 10.43 -5.31 5.57
C TYR A 92 9.58 -5.47 6.83
N LEU A 93 9.47 -6.71 7.28
CA LEU A 93 8.71 -7.02 8.47
C LEU A 93 9.64 -7.22 9.65
N SER A 94 9.26 -6.68 10.80
CA SER A 94 9.94 -6.91 12.06
C SER A 94 8.86 -7.25 13.07
N GLY A 95 8.72 -8.53 13.38
CA GLY A 95 7.59 -9.01 14.16
C GLY A 95 6.31 -8.75 13.39
N ASN A 96 5.40 -8.00 13.99
CA ASN A 96 4.13 -7.63 13.36
C ASN A 96 4.14 -6.21 12.80
N HIS A 97 5.35 -5.65 12.61
CA HIS A 97 5.48 -4.28 12.13
C HIS A 97 6.02 -4.26 10.72
N MET A 98 5.45 -3.36 9.91
CA MET A 98 5.99 -3.05 8.59
C MET A 98 6.89 -1.83 8.74
N ILE A 99 8.11 -1.94 8.26
CA ILE A 99 9.09 -0.86 8.39
C ILE A 99 9.64 -0.50 7.02
N THR A 100 9.61 0.79 6.70
CA THR A 100 10.24 1.30 5.49
C THR A 100 11.33 2.27 5.93
N PRO A 101 12.60 1.98 5.62
CA PRO A 101 13.71 2.83 6.07
C PRO A 101 13.61 4.24 5.51
N ARG A 102 13.85 5.21 6.36
CA ARG A 102 13.82 6.61 5.95
C ARG A 102 15.15 7.06 5.38
N GLY A 103 16.23 6.44 5.79
CA GLY A 103 17.55 6.77 5.29
C GLY A 103 17.66 6.61 3.79
N TYR A 104 16.83 5.78 3.23
CA TYR A 104 16.76 5.59 1.81
C TYR A 104 16.56 6.91 1.07
N TYR A 105 15.78 7.81 1.64
CA TYR A 105 15.53 9.10 1.04
C TYR A 105 16.61 10.11 1.41
N GLY A 106 17.25 9.91 2.52
CA GLY A 106 18.28 10.81 2.98
C GLY A 106 19.49 10.81 2.08
N GLU A 107 19.78 9.71 1.46
CA GLU A 107 20.92 9.62 0.58
C GLU A 107 20.82 10.49 -0.65
N ILE A 108 19.63 10.85 -0.98
CA ILE A 108 19.42 11.66 -2.15
C ILE A 108 19.83 13.09 -1.88
N LYS A 109 19.71 13.51 -0.65
CA LYS A 109 20.02 14.85 -0.30
C LYS A 109 21.37 15.00 0.30
N GLN A 110 21.67 14.34 0.92
CA GLN A 110 22.54 14.44 1.26
C GLN A 110 23.29 14.84 1.03
N LYS A 111 23.18 15.10 0.91
CA LYS A 111 23.58 15.36 0.65
C LYS A 111 23.25 16.24 0.58
N LYS A 112 22.56 16.45 0.94
CA LYS A 112 21.82 16.86 0.99
C LYS A 112 21.30 17.29 1.40
N MET A 113 21.13 17.68 1.44
CA MET A 113 20.46 17.85 1.87
C MET A 113 20.53 17.88 2.95
N ASP A 114 21.10 17.98 3.25
CA ASP A 114 21.09 17.66 4.04
C ASP A 114 20.74 18.03 4.61
N THR A 115 20.45 18.38 4.33
CA THR A 115 19.81 18.46 4.53
C THR A 115 19.23 18.22 4.69
N GLY A 116 19.18 18.12 4.65
CA GLY A 116 18.39 17.64 4.63
C GLY A 116 17.97 16.99 4.81
#